data_ae310ddadb14f33a2baa692e020b568a
#
_entry.id   ae310ddadb14f33a2baa692e020b568a
#
_cell.length_a   1.000
_cell.length_b   1.000
_cell.length_c   1.000
_cell.angle_alpha   90.00
_cell.angle_beta   90.00
_cell.angle_gamma   90.00
#
_symmetry.space_group_name_H-M   'P 1'
#
loop_
_entity.id
_entity.type
_entity.pdbx_description
1 polymer ?
#
loop_
_entity_poly.entity_id
_entity_poly.type
_entity_poly.pdbx_seq_one_letter_code
_entity_poly.pdbx_strand_id
1 'polypeptide(L)'
;MKIPEIDQFRNRRPEPEEALNLVKHKDLDSLIRMASQLRDQQHGKVISYSKKVFIPLTKLCRDVCHYCTFSREPINNQSCFMRPDEVLRLVQEGEKLGCKEVLFTLGDKPEMRYQKCRKELQELGYESTISYLAEISKMVLESTSLLPHINAGVMSLSELAKLKEVSVSQGLMLESISIRLLKKGSAHYGSPDKVPEVRLEMINQAGKLKIPFTSGILIGIGENRLERVEALLALRGLQEKYGHIQEIIIQNFKAKPRTPMQFHPEPELEEILWTIAIARILFGPEMNIQTPPNLNANNLERILDAGINDWGGISPLTPDHVNP
;
A
#
# COMPACT_ATOMS: atom_id res chain seq x y z
N MET A 1 -20.36 20.75 17.16
CA MET A 1 -19.22 20.09 17.80
C MET A 1 -18.01 21.00 17.76
N LYS A 2 -17.28 21.09 18.88
CA LYS A 2 -16.11 21.97 19.03
C LYS A 2 -14.90 21.32 18.32
N ILE A 3 -14.10 22.12 17.60
CA ILE A 3 -12.83 21.64 17.01
C ILE A 3 -11.88 21.36 18.18
N PRO A 4 -11.25 20.17 18.27
CA PRO A 4 -10.34 19.84 19.35
C PRO A 4 -9.09 20.74 19.33
N GLU A 5 -8.56 21.06 20.48
CA GLU A 5 -7.26 21.71 20.60
C GLU A 5 -6.16 20.68 20.34
N ILE A 6 -5.25 20.95 19.42
CA ILE A 6 -4.24 19.99 18.97
C ILE A 6 -3.29 19.56 20.09
N ASP A 7 -2.92 20.49 20.98
CA ASP A 7 -1.95 20.22 22.06
C ASP A 7 -2.39 19.12 23.05
N GLN A 8 -3.70 18.83 23.15
CA GLN A 8 -4.18 17.74 23.99
C GLN A 8 -3.76 16.35 23.49
N PHE A 9 -3.37 16.21 22.20
CA PHE A 9 -2.96 14.94 21.60
C PHE A 9 -1.46 14.66 21.76
N ARG A 10 -0.71 15.50 22.46
CA ARG A 10 0.71 15.27 22.74
C ARG A 10 0.99 13.98 23.50
N ASN A 11 0.10 13.61 24.43
CA ASN A 11 0.27 12.46 25.34
C ASN A 11 -0.84 11.40 25.20
N ARG A 12 -1.74 11.57 24.26
CA ARG A 12 -2.79 10.61 23.96
C ARG A 12 -3.23 10.69 22.51
N ARG A 13 -3.80 9.63 22.00
CA ARG A 13 -4.46 9.64 20.68
C ARG A 13 -5.87 10.22 20.79
N PRO A 14 -6.40 10.84 19.73
CA PRO A 14 -7.79 11.30 19.71
C PRO A 14 -8.75 10.10 19.75
N GLU A 15 -9.84 10.26 20.48
CA GLU A 15 -10.98 9.36 20.38
C GLU A 15 -11.64 9.48 18.99
N PRO A 16 -12.39 8.44 18.52
CA PRO A 16 -12.96 8.45 17.17
C PRO A 16 -13.77 9.72 16.83
N GLU A 17 -14.58 10.21 17.77
CA GLU A 17 -15.37 11.43 17.58
C GLU A 17 -14.50 12.69 17.48
N GLU A 18 -13.42 12.79 18.26
CA GLU A 18 -12.45 13.88 18.18
C GLU A 18 -11.71 13.84 16.85
N ALA A 19 -11.30 12.63 16.39
CA ALA A 19 -10.66 12.42 15.11
C ALA A 19 -11.51 12.91 13.93
N LEU A 20 -12.80 12.58 13.91
CA LEU A 20 -13.74 13.06 12.90
C LEU A 20 -13.89 14.59 12.90
N ASN A 21 -13.77 15.22 14.06
CA ASN A 21 -13.82 16.70 14.16
C ASN A 21 -12.52 17.38 13.68
N LEU A 22 -11.38 16.68 13.62
CA LEU A 22 -10.14 17.20 13.05
C LEU A 22 -10.26 17.56 11.55
N VAL A 23 -11.22 16.99 10.84
CA VAL A 23 -11.56 17.37 9.45
C VAL A 23 -11.80 18.89 9.29
N LYS A 24 -12.30 19.54 10.33
CA LYS A 24 -12.57 20.98 10.36
C LYS A 24 -11.38 21.84 10.73
N HIS A 25 -10.27 21.23 11.14
CA HIS A 25 -9.07 21.93 11.57
C HIS A 25 -8.37 22.54 10.35
N LYS A 26 -8.22 23.88 10.36
CA LYS A 26 -7.67 24.66 9.24
C LYS A 26 -6.21 25.07 9.41
N ASP A 27 -5.72 25.09 10.65
CA ASP A 27 -4.33 25.46 10.94
C ASP A 27 -3.41 24.26 10.67
N LEU A 28 -2.91 24.19 9.42
CA LEU A 28 -2.00 23.14 8.97
C LEU A 28 -0.69 23.14 9.72
N ASP A 29 -0.16 24.33 10.05
CA ASP A 29 1.12 24.46 10.74
C ASP A 29 1.07 23.89 12.16
N SER A 30 -0.05 24.05 12.86
CA SER A 30 -0.23 23.42 14.18
C SER A 30 -0.30 21.91 14.11
N LEU A 31 -0.97 21.36 13.08
CA LEU A 31 -1.04 19.92 12.83
C LEU A 31 0.35 19.34 12.52
N ILE A 32 1.11 20.00 11.65
CA ILE A 32 2.47 19.59 11.27
C ILE A 32 3.40 19.64 12.50
N ARG A 33 3.38 20.72 13.28
CA ARG A 33 4.20 20.81 14.52
C ARG A 33 3.89 19.66 15.48
N MET A 34 2.62 19.37 15.73
CA MET A 34 2.22 18.26 16.59
C MET A 34 2.68 16.92 16.04
N ALA A 35 2.47 16.65 14.76
CA ALA A 35 2.85 15.40 14.10
C ALA A 35 4.37 15.19 14.13
N SER A 36 5.16 16.25 13.86
CA SER A 36 6.62 16.22 13.96
C SER A 36 7.08 15.89 15.38
N GLN A 37 6.48 16.53 16.39
CA GLN A 37 6.80 16.27 17.80
C GLN A 37 6.48 14.83 18.20
N LEU A 38 5.33 14.29 17.78
CA LEU A 38 4.94 12.90 18.03
C LEU A 38 5.93 11.92 17.38
N ARG A 39 6.30 12.15 16.11
CA ARG A 39 7.34 11.34 15.46
C ARG A 39 8.64 11.37 16.26
N ASP A 40 9.12 12.56 16.64
CA ASP A 40 10.41 12.73 17.30
C ASP A 40 10.46 12.11 18.70
N GLN A 41 9.31 11.94 19.38
CA GLN A 41 9.23 11.24 20.67
C GLN A 41 9.72 9.79 20.57
N GLN A 42 9.42 9.07 19.49
CA GLN A 42 9.76 7.65 19.34
C GLN A 42 10.91 7.42 18.35
N HIS A 43 10.92 8.15 17.24
CA HIS A 43 11.86 7.90 16.14
C HIS A 43 13.03 8.89 16.13
N GLY A 44 12.96 9.98 16.90
CA GLY A 44 13.97 11.04 16.88
C GLY A 44 14.12 11.61 15.46
N LYS A 45 15.37 11.69 15.00
CA LYS A 45 15.71 12.17 13.64
C LYS A 45 16.03 11.03 12.67
N VAL A 46 15.71 9.79 13.04
CA VAL A 46 15.98 8.62 12.18
C VAL A 46 14.81 8.44 11.23
N ILE A 47 15.10 8.40 9.93
CA ILE A 47 14.15 8.07 8.88
C ILE A 47 14.62 6.79 8.22
N SER A 48 13.73 5.79 8.17
CA SER A 48 14.02 4.50 7.59
C SER A 48 13.63 4.41 6.11
N TYR A 49 14.20 3.43 5.44
CA TYR A 49 13.76 2.93 4.15
C TYR A 49 14.19 1.47 4.01
N SER A 50 13.49 0.71 3.18
CA SER A 50 13.87 -0.67 2.88
C SER A 50 14.42 -0.79 1.47
N LYS A 51 15.63 -1.32 1.33
CA LYS A 51 16.26 -1.57 0.05
C LYS A 51 15.71 -2.87 -0.54
N LYS A 52 14.87 -2.78 -1.56
CA LYS A 52 14.07 -3.91 -2.11
C LYS A 52 14.34 -4.13 -3.60
N VAL A 53 14.04 -5.34 -4.06
CA VAL A 53 13.81 -5.64 -5.48
C VAL A 53 12.31 -5.70 -5.72
N PHE A 54 11.79 -4.99 -6.73
CA PHE A 54 10.38 -5.05 -7.10
C PHE A 54 10.17 -6.07 -8.20
N ILE A 55 9.33 -7.07 -7.93
CA ILE A 55 9.00 -8.14 -8.89
C ILE A 55 7.53 -8.03 -9.30
N PRO A 56 7.24 -7.51 -10.50
CA PRO A 56 5.89 -7.47 -11.04
C PRO A 56 5.53 -8.82 -11.67
N LEU A 57 5.32 -9.85 -10.83
CA LEU A 57 5.14 -11.23 -11.28
C LEU A 57 4.08 -11.36 -12.39
N THR A 58 3.03 -10.54 -12.34
CA THR A 58 2.12 -10.29 -13.47
C THR A 58 1.65 -8.84 -13.46
N LYS A 59 1.54 -8.24 -14.65
CA LYS A 59 0.95 -6.90 -14.86
C LYS A 59 -0.50 -6.97 -15.33
N LEU A 60 -1.10 -8.15 -15.35
CA LEU A 60 -2.49 -8.37 -15.66
C LEU A 60 -3.29 -8.45 -14.36
N CYS A 61 -4.46 -7.83 -14.34
CA CYS A 61 -5.29 -7.73 -13.15
C CYS A 61 -6.76 -7.95 -13.51
N ARG A 62 -7.53 -8.55 -12.61
CA ARG A 62 -8.98 -8.61 -12.79
C ARG A 62 -9.68 -7.28 -12.55
N ASP A 63 -9.08 -6.41 -11.71
CA ASP A 63 -9.54 -5.05 -11.48
C ASP A 63 -9.20 -4.11 -12.63
N VAL A 64 -9.94 -3.00 -12.71
CA VAL A 64 -9.80 -1.96 -13.73
C VAL A 64 -9.73 -0.56 -13.12
N CYS A 65 -9.01 -0.41 -12.01
CA CYS A 65 -8.86 0.86 -11.31
C CYS A 65 -8.45 1.97 -12.28
N HIS A 66 -9.20 3.07 -12.32
CA HIS A 66 -9.06 4.11 -13.33
C HIS A 66 -7.74 4.90 -13.27
N TYR A 67 -7.02 4.81 -12.17
CA TYR A 67 -5.70 5.46 -11.97
C TYR A 67 -4.50 4.51 -12.19
N CYS A 68 -4.75 3.21 -12.39
CA CYS A 68 -3.70 2.19 -12.35
C CYS A 68 -3.10 1.94 -13.73
N THR A 69 -1.78 2.13 -13.85
CA THR A 69 -1.01 1.76 -15.05
C THR A 69 -0.54 0.31 -15.04
N PHE A 70 -0.66 -0.34 -13.91
CA PHE A 70 -0.21 -1.71 -13.71
C PHE A 70 -1.16 -2.72 -14.36
N SER A 71 -2.48 -2.45 -14.34
CA SER A 71 -3.46 -3.27 -15.04
C SER A 71 -3.45 -3.02 -16.54
N ARG A 72 -3.13 -4.06 -17.30
CA ARG A 72 -3.06 -4.03 -18.77
C ARG A 72 -3.89 -5.14 -19.37
N GLU A 73 -4.28 -5.01 -20.63
CA GLU A 73 -4.87 -6.10 -21.40
C GLU A 73 -3.79 -7.09 -21.83
N PRO A 74 -4.12 -8.41 -21.90
CA PRO A 74 -3.18 -9.41 -22.42
C PRO A 74 -2.81 -9.13 -23.87
N ILE A 75 -1.52 -9.15 -24.16
CA ILE A 75 -0.99 -8.99 -25.50
C ILE A 75 -0.75 -10.40 -26.10
N ASN A 76 -1.14 -10.59 -27.37
CA ASN A 76 -0.83 -11.84 -28.07
C ASN A 76 0.69 -12.05 -28.13
N ASN A 77 1.13 -13.29 -27.98
CA ASN A 77 2.54 -13.69 -27.97
C ASN A 77 3.41 -13.12 -26.84
N GLN A 78 2.82 -12.52 -25.79
CA GLN A 78 3.54 -12.17 -24.57
C GLN A 78 3.08 -13.06 -23.42
N SER A 79 4.00 -13.44 -22.53
CA SER A 79 3.68 -14.15 -21.29
C SER A 79 2.81 -13.29 -20.38
N CYS A 80 1.88 -13.93 -19.68
CA CYS A 80 1.07 -13.31 -18.63
C CYS A 80 1.85 -13.15 -17.32
N PHE A 81 2.83 -14.02 -17.11
CA PHE A 81 3.60 -14.10 -15.87
C PHE A 81 5.11 -14.07 -16.17
N MET A 82 5.88 -13.47 -15.28
CA MET A 82 7.33 -13.61 -15.28
C MET A 82 7.70 -15.08 -15.04
N ARG A 83 8.73 -15.55 -15.74
CA ARG A 83 9.23 -16.92 -15.59
C ARG A 83 10.16 -17.02 -14.36
N PRO A 84 10.30 -18.24 -13.78
CA PRO A 84 11.13 -18.43 -12.59
C PRO A 84 12.59 -17.98 -12.79
N ASP A 85 13.18 -18.23 -13.96
CA ASP A 85 14.55 -17.82 -14.29
C ASP A 85 14.72 -16.31 -14.41
N GLU A 86 13.70 -15.58 -14.86
CA GLU A 86 13.69 -14.13 -14.92
C GLU A 86 13.65 -13.53 -13.49
N VAL A 87 12.79 -14.09 -12.63
CA VAL A 87 12.73 -13.69 -11.22
C VAL A 87 14.04 -13.96 -10.52
N LEU A 88 14.58 -15.17 -10.68
CA LEU A 88 15.84 -15.59 -10.03
C LEU A 88 17.01 -14.67 -10.39
N ARG A 89 17.14 -14.30 -11.67
CA ARG A 89 18.18 -13.33 -12.10
C ARG A 89 18.05 -12.00 -11.39
N LEU A 90 16.83 -11.43 -11.33
CA LEU A 90 16.60 -10.12 -10.70
C LEU A 90 16.88 -10.16 -9.20
N VAL A 91 16.44 -11.20 -8.50
CA VAL A 91 16.64 -11.29 -7.05
C VAL A 91 18.10 -11.52 -6.69
N GLN A 92 18.85 -12.32 -7.45
CA GLN A 92 20.29 -12.51 -7.25
C GLN A 92 21.10 -11.25 -7.54
N GLU A 93 20.70 -10.46 -8.54
CA GLU A 93 21.31 -9.16 -8.81
C GLU A 93 20.99 -8.15 -7.70
N GLY A 94 19.75 -8.12 -7.22
CA GLY A 94 19.37 -7.29 -6.09
C GLY A 94 20.10 -7.64 -4.81
N GLU A 95 20.32 -8.93 -4.54
CA GLU A 95 21.11 -9.39 -3.40
C GLU A 95 22.55 -8.88 -3.47
N LYS A 96 23.19 -8.96 -4.65
CA LYS A 96 24.55 -8.41 -4.88
C LYS A 96 24.60 -6.89 -4.64
N LEU A 97 23.51 -6.17 -4.96
CA LEU A 97 23.38 -4.74 -4.70
C LEU A 97 23.02 -4.42 -3.23
N GLY A 98 22.91 -5.43 -2.37
CA GLY A 98 22.64 -5.29 -0.93
C GLY A 98 21.17 -5.06 -0.59
N CYS A 99 20.23 -5.45 -1.46
CA CYS A 99 18.83 -5.52 -1.09
C CYS A 99 18.62 -6.53 0.05
N LYS A 100 17.57 -6.32 0.85
CA LYS A 100 17.20 -7.20 1.96
C LYS A 100 15.86 -7.90 1.72
N GLU A 101 15.04 -7.30 0.90
CA GLU A 101 13.68 -7.78 0.62
C GLU A 101 13.42 -7.86 -0.88
N VAL A 102 12.53 -8.76 -1.24
CA VAL A 102 11.86 -8.76 -2.54
C VAL A 102 10.38 -8.42 -2.35
N LEU A 103 9.92 -7.36 -3.00
CA LEU A 103 8.51 -6.99 -3.03
C LEU A 103 7.85 -7.60 -4.26
N PHE A 104 7.05 -8.63 -4.03
CA PHE A 104 6.13 -9.12 -5.05
C PHE A 104 4.93 -8.19 -5.14
N THR A 105 4.91 -7.36 -6.18
CA THR A 105 3.77 -6.48 -6.51
C THR A 105 3.18 -6.92 -7.83
N LEU A 106 1.90 -7.29 -7.85
CA LEU A 106 1.28 -7.89 -9.02
C LEU A 106 -0.19 -7.52 -9.14
N GLY A 107 -0.75 -7.75 -10.34
CA GLY A 107 -2.18 -7.62 -10.53
C GLY A 107 -2.96 -8.72 -9.84
N ASP A 108 -4.15 -8.40 -9.36
CA ASP A 108 -5.02 -9.31 -8.62
C ASP A 108 -5.62 -10.35 -9.57
N LYS A 109 -5.36 -11.63 -9.32
CA LYS A 109 -5.96 -12.84 -9.91
C LYS A 109 -6.41 -12.71 -11.37
N PRO A 110 -5.49 -12.40 -12.31
CA PRO A 110 -5.85 -12.18 -13.71
C PRO A 110 -6.52 -13.40 -14.35
N GLU A 111 -6.28 -14.62 -13.85
CA GLU A 111 -6.93 -15.84 -14.31
C GLU A 111 -8.45 -15.82 -14.13
N MET A 112 -8.98 -15.02 -13.21
CA MET A 112 -10.43 -14.89 -13.03
C MET A 112 -11.07 -14.06 -14.15
N ARG A 113 -10.29 -13.22 -14.84
CA ARG A 113 -10.76 -12.38 -15.95
C ARG A 113 -10.32 -12.93 -17.33
N TYR A 114 -9.07 -13.38 -17.45
CA TYR A 114 -8.44 -13.68 -18.72
C TYR A 114 -8.19 -15.17 -18.90
N GLN A 115 -8.79 -15.77 -19.96
CA GLN A 115 -8.59 -17.18 -20.31
C GLN A 115 -7.13 -17.51 -20.61
N LYS A 116 -6.39 -16.55 -21.22
CA LYS A 116 -4.96 -16.70 -21.51
C LYS A 116 -4.16 -16.96 -20.24
N CYS A 117 -4.42 -16.21 -19.16
CA CYS A 117 -3.73 -16.39 -17.88
C CYS A 117 -4.04 -17.76 -17.26
N ARG A 118 -5.31 -18.24 -17.36
CA ARG A 118 -5.68 -19.59 -16.89
C ARG A 118 -4.90 -20.68 -17.62
N LYS A 119 -4.84 -20.60 -18.96
CA LYS A 119 -4.09 -21.57 -19.77
C LYS A 119 -2.61 -21.58 -19.43
N GLU A 120 -2.00 -20.40 -19.32
CA GLU A 120 -0.58 -20.28 -19.00
C GLU A 120 -0.24 -20.82 -17.61
N LEU A 121 -1.09 -20.57 -16.59
CA LEU A 121 -0.92 -21.18 -15.27
C LEU A 121 -1.00 -22.70 -15.33
N GLN A 122 -1.96 -23.25 -16.07
CA GLN A 122 -2.08 -24.71 -16.28
C GLN A 122 -0.85 -25.31 -16.97
N GLU A 123 -0.32 -24.65 -17.99
CA GLU A 123 0.92 -25.05 -18.68
C GLU A 123 2.14 -24.99 -17.76
N LEU A 124 2.15 -24.06 -16.79
CA LEU A 124 3.16 -23.95 -15.73
C LEU A 124 2.96 -24.97 -14.59
N GLY A 125 1.81 -25.68 -14.55
CA GLY A 125 1.48 -26.64 -13.51
C GLY A 125 0.83 -26.05 -12.26
N TYR A 126 0.25 -24.84 -12.36
CA TYR A 126 -0.37 -24.14 -11.22
C TYR A 126 -1.87 -23.89 -11.44
N GLU A 127 -2.62 -23.92 -10.34
CA GLU A 127 -4.07 -23.69 -10.34
C GLU A 127 -4.43 -22.20 -10.33
N SER A 128 -3.56 -21.36 -9.75
CA SER A 128 -3.84 -19.94 -9.53
C SER A 128 -2.56 -19.09 -9.49
N THR A 129 -2.72 -17.78 -9.69
CA THR A 129 -1.65 -16.80 -9.47
C THR A 129 -1.04 -16.93 -8.07
N ILE A 130 -1.85 -17.18 -7.04
CA ILE A 130 -1.39 -17.33 -5.66
C ILE A 130 -0.57 -18.61 -5.48
N SER A 131 -0.95 -19.71 -6.10
CA SER A 131 -0.16 -20.95 -6.04
C SER A 131 1.19 -20.80 -6.75
N TYR A 132 1.24 -20.11 -7.87
CA TYR A 132 2.46 -19.78 -8.58
C TYR A 132 3.35 -18.86 -7.77
N LEU A 133 2.78 -17.79 -7.19
CA LEU A 133 3.50 -16.84 -6.32
C LEU A 133 4.11 -17.53 -5.09
N ALA A 134 3.41 -18.49 -4.49
CA ALA A 134 3.93 -19.25 -3.35
C ALA A 134 5.20 -20.03 -3.73
N GLU A 135 5.21 -20.69 -4.89
CA GLU A 135 6.39 -21.43 -5.35
C GLU A 135 7.55 -20.51 -5.72
N ILE A 136 7.27 -19.38 -6.38
CA ILE A 136 8.29 -18.38 -6.69
C ILE A 136 8.87 -17.78 -5.42
N SER A 137 8.05 -17.49 -4.41
CA SER A 137 8.52 -16.97 -3.11
C SER A 137 9.41 -17.99 -2.39
N LYS A 138 9.03 -19.28 -2.43
CA LYS A 138 9.84 -20.37 -1.89
C LYS A 138 11.19 -20.46 -2.59
N MET A 139 11.20 -20.43 -3.93
CA MET A 139 12.43 -20.42 -4.73
C MET A 139 13.36 -19.26 -4.32
N VAL A 140 12.83 -18.07 -4.07
CA VAL A 140 13.61 -16.92 -3.60
C VAL A 140 14.27 -17.19 -2.26
N LEU A 141 13.51 -17.73 -1.29
CA LEU A 141 14.04 -18.10 0.04
C LEU A 141 15.12 -19.18 -0.01
N GLU A 142 15.00 -20.13 -0.93
CA GLU A 142 15.97 -21.24 -1.10
C GLU A 142 17.23 -20.80 -1.86
N SER A 143 17.13 -19.76 -2.71
CA SER A 143 18.20 -19.36 -3.62
C SER A 143 18.92 -18.07 -3.24
N THR A 144 18.39 -17.29 -2.29
CA THR A 144 18.95 -16.00 -1.86
C THR A 144 18.72 -15.77 -0.38
N SER A 145 19.33 -14.71 0.17
CA SER A 145 19.07 -14.23 1.54
C SER A 145 17.93 -13.20 1.59
N LEU A 146 17.25 -12.93 0.47
CA LEU A 146 16.18 -11.93 0.39
C LEU A 146 14.90 -12.45 1.01
N LEU A 147 14.19 -11.55 1.70
CA LEU A 147 12.96 -11.85 2.40
C LEU A 147 11.74 -11.42 1.56
N PRO A 148 10.84 -12.34 1.17
CA PRO A 148 9.66 -11.99 0.40
C PRO A 148 8.65 -11.16 1.20
N HIS A 149 8.24 -10.01 0.66
CA HIS A 149 7.05 -9.26 1.02
C HIS A 149 6.02 -9.38 -0.10
N ILE A 150 4.79 -9.75 0.23
CA ILE A 150 3.76 -10.07 -0.76
C ILE A 150 2.64 -9.03 -0.77
N ASN A 151 2.44 -8.41 -1.95
CA ASN A 151 1.33 -7.53 -2.25
C ASN A 151 0.60 -8.02 -3.51
N ALA A 152 -0.27 -9.03 -3.33
CA ALA A 152 -0.90 -9.80 -4.40
C ALA A 152 -2.40 -9.52 -4.57
N GLY A 153 -2.90 -8.38 -4.07
CA GLY A 153 -4.32 -8.06 -4.07
C GLY A 153 -5.11 -8.78 -2.97
N VAL A 154 -6.41 -8.97 -3.18
CA VAL A 154 -7.29 -9.59 -2.19
C VAL A 154 -7.09 -11.10 -2.14
N MET A 155 -6.86 -11.63 -0.95
CA MET A 155 -6.62 -13.04 -0.68
C MET A 155 -7.62 -13.59 0.35
N SER A 156 -7.99 -14.86 0.20
CA SER A 156 -8.75 -15.62 1.18
C SER A 156 -7.88 -15.99 2.39
N LEU A 157 -8.51 -16.41 3.48
CA LEU A 157 -7.80 -16.87 4.69
C LEU A 157 -6.81 -18.01 4.39
N SER A 158 -7.18 -18.95 3.52
CA SER A 158 -6.30 -20.06 3.14
C SER A 158 -5.13 -19.61 2.27
N GLU A 159 -5.34 -18.65 1.37
CA GLU A 159 -4.28 -18.07 0.55
C GLU A 159 -3.29 -17.25 1.42
N LEU A 160 -3.80 -16.45 2.37
CA LEU A 160 -2.98 -15.73 3.35
C LEU A 160 -2.11 -16.70 4.18
N ALA A 161 -2.72 -17.79 4.69
CA ALA A 161 -2.01 -18.79 5.46
C ALA A 161 -0.93 -19.50 4.63
N LYS A 162 -1.24 -19.88 3.38
CA LYS A 162 -0.28 -20.51 2.47
C LYS A 162 0.93 -19.59 2.21
N LEU A 163 0.69 -18.32 1.92
CA LEU A 163 1.77 -17.37 1.64
C LEU A 163 2.54 -16.95 2.89
N LYS A 164 1.97 -17.07 4.08
CA LYS A 164 2.67 -16.85 5.35
C LYS A 164 3.89 -17.77 5.51
N GLU A 165 3.80 -19.00 5.02
CA GLU A 165 4.92 -19.98 5.12
C GLU A 165 6.14 -19.59 4.26
N VAL A 166 5.94 -18.71 3.27
CA VAL A 166 6.98 -18.33 2.29
C VAL A 166 7.19 -16.82 2.20
N SER A 167 6.76 -16.08 3.21
CA SER A 167 6.95 -14.62 3.27
C SER A 167 7.13 -14.13 4.70
N VAL A 168 7.87 -13.04 4.87
CA VAL A 168 8.06 -12.39 6.19
C VAL A 168 6.95 -11.40 6.50
N SER A 169 6.29 -10.88 5.48
CA SER A 169 5.19 -9.93 5.61
C SER A 169 4.32 -9.93 4.36
N GLN A 170 3.10 -9.43 4.51
CA GLN A 170 2.16 -9.26 3.40
C GLN A 170 1.55 -7.86 3.47
N GLY A 171 0.91 -7.42 2.38
CA GLY A 171 0.31 -6.09 2.33
C GLY A 171 -0.92 -6.02 1.45
N LEU A 172 -1.80 -5.09 1.80
CA LEU A 172 -2.92 -4.66 0.98
C LEU A 172 -3.29 -3.22 1.36
N MET A 173 -3.18 -2.31 0.42
CA MET A 173 -3.66 -0.94 0.62
C MET A 173 -5.18 -0.94 0.78
N LEU A 174 -5.72 -0.37 1.88
CA LEU A 174 -7.17 -0.13 1.98
C LEU A 174 -7.65 0.82 0.87
N GLU A 175 -6.80 1.72 0.44
CA GLU A 175 -7.03 2.81 -0.51
C GLU A 175 -8.01 3.85 0.04
N SER A 176 -9.28 3.48 0.23
CA SER A 176 -10.33 4.34 0.74
C SER A 176 -11.47 3.52 1.32
N ILE A 177 -12.23 4.11 2.24
CA ILE A 177 -13.50 3.54 2.76
C ILE A 177 -14.71 4.03 1.96
N SER A 178 -14.51 4.94 1.00
CA SER A 178 -15.60 5.57 0.25
C SER A 178 -16.23 4.65 -0.79
N ILE A 179 -17.44 4.18 -0.53
CA ILE A 179 -18.25 3.43 -1.50
C ILE A 179 -18.64 4.26 -2.74
N ARG A 180 -18.54 5.61 -2.66
CA ARG A 180 -18.79 6.50 -3.80
C ARG A 180 -17.81 6.24 -4.94
N LEU A 181 -16.59 5.81 -4.62
CA LEU A 181 -15.56 5.51 -5.59
C LEU A 181 -15.86 4.27 -6.45
N LEU A 182 -16.84 3.46 -6.08
CA LEU A 182 -17.33 2.30 -6.85
C LEU A 182 -18.36 2.68 -7.92
N LYS A 183 -18.91 3.90 -7.88
CA LYS A 183 -19.91 4.36 -8.84
C LYS A 183 -19.33 4.53 -10.24
N LYS A 184 -20.19 4.41 -11.25
CA LYS A 184 -19.79 4.60 -12.66
C LYS A 184 -19.08 5.96 -12.85
N GLY A 185 -17.91 5.90 -13.48
CA GLY A 185 -17.06 7.09 -13.73
C GLY A 185 -16.10 7.43 -12.58
N SER A 186 -16.18 6.73 -11.46
CA SER A 186 -15.27 6.94 -10.31
C SER A 186 -14.07 5.98 -10.35
N ALA A 187 -13.07 6.25 -9.50
CA ALA A 187 -11.75 5.62 -9.51
C ALA A 187 -11.75 4.07 -9.42
N HIS A 188 -12.70 3.48 -8.69
CA HIS A 188 -12.79 2.03 -8.45
C HIS A 188 -13.92 1.34 -9.23
N TYR A 189 -14.59 2.06 -10.15
CA TYR A 189 -15.65 1.45 -10.94
C TYR A 189 -15.14 0.22 -11.72
N GLY A 190 -15.88 -0.88 -11.61
CA GLY A 190 -15.53 -2.15 -12.28
C GLY A 190 -14.43 -2.97 -11.59
N SER A 191 -14.00 -2.57 -10.40
CA SER A 191 -12.93 -3.22 -9.62
C SER A 191 -13.53 -3.90 -8.38
N PRO A 192 -13.88 -5.20 -8.45
CA PRO A 192 -14.57 -5.91 -7.37
C PRO A 192 -13.73 -6.01 -6.08
N ASP A 193 -12.41 -6.03 -6.19
CA ASP A 193 -11.51 -6.13 -5.06
C ASP A 193 -11.21 -4.77 -4.40
N LYS A 194 -11.83 -3.68 -4.90
CA LYS A 194 -11.74 -2.34 -4.30
C LYS A 194 -12.95 -2.00 -3.41
N VAL A 195 -13.84 -2.95 -3.17
CA VAL A 195 -14.90 -2.82 -2.18
C VAL A 195 -14.26 -2.72 -0.79
N PRO A 196 -14.51 -1.65 0.00
CA PRO A 196 -13.83 -1.42 1.28
C PRO A 196 -13.98 -2.57 2.27
N GLU A 197 -15.17 -3.13 2.38
CA GLU A 197 -15.49 -4.25 3.28
C GLU A 197 -14.65 -5.50 2.95
N VAL A 198 -14.45 -5.78 1.67
CA VAL A 198 -13.62 -6.92 1.20
C VAL A 198 -12.17 -6.73 1.63
N ARG A 199 -11.64 -5.51 1.50
CA ARG A 199 -10.26 -5.19 1.86
C ARG A 199 -10.07 -5.20 3.37
N LEU A 200 -10.99 -4.61 4.12
CA LEU A 200 -10.97 -4.61 5.59
C LEU A 200 -11.06 -6.03 6.14
N GLU A 201 -11.89 -6.89 5.56
CA GLU A 201 -11.97 -8.30 6.00
C GLU A 201 -10.66 -9.05 5.74
N MET A 202 -10.00 -8.84 4.60
CA MET A 202 -8.68 -9.44 4.37
C MET A 202 -7.65 -8.97 5.40
N ILE A 203 -7.58 -7.66 5.71
CA ILE A 203 -6.68 -7.11 6.73
C ILE A 203 -7.00 -7.70 8.12
N ASN A 204 -8.30 -7.85 8.45
CA ASN A 204 -8.75 -8.52 9.66
C ASN A 204 -8.31 -10.01 9.72
N GLN A 205 -8.37 -10.73 8.59
CA GLN A 205 -7.91 -12.12 8.50
C GLN A 205 -6.39 -12.22 8.66
N ALA A 206 -5.62 -11.29 8.07
CA ALA A 206 -4.17 -11.22 8.27
C ALA A 206 -3.82 -11.01 9.76
N GLY A 207 -4.59 -10.17 10.47
CA GLY A 207 -4.45 -9.97 11.91
C GLY A 207 -4.73 -11.24 12.72
N LYS A 208 -5.80 -11.99 12.41
CA LYS A 208 -6.08 -13.29 13.03
C LYS A 208 -4.94 -14.29 12.85
N LEU A 209 -4.30 -14.28 11.68
CA LEU A 209 -3.15 -15.13 11.36
C LEU A 209 -1.82 -14.58 11.92
N LYS A 210 -1.82 -13.39 12.55
CA LYS A 210 -0.60 -12.72 13.04
C LYS A 210 0.45 -12.55 11.94
N ILE A 211 0.03 -12.14 10.76
CA ILE A 211 0.93 -11.82 9.64
C ILE A 211 1.37 -10.37 9.79
N PRO A 212 2.68 -10.06 9.86
CA PRO A 212 3.14 -8.67 9.75
C PRO A 212 2.60 -8.06 8.45
N PHE A 213 1.90 -6.93 8.56
CA PHE A 213 1.09 -6.43 7.46
C PHE A 213 1.33 -4.96 7.17
N THR A 214 1.33 -4.60 5.89
CA THR A 214 1.40 -3.23 5.41
C THR A 214 0.06 -2.82 4.83
N SER A 215 -0.46 -1.67 5.23
CA SER A 215 -1.67 -1.09 4.64
C SER A 215 -1.57 0.43 4.55
N GLY A 216 -2.60 1.07 4.01
CA GLY A 216 -2.63 2.53 3.88
C GLY A 216 -3.77 3.02 3.03
N ILE A 217 -3.73 4.31 2.71
CA ILE A 217 -4.74 4.99 1.92
C ILE A 217 -4.13 5.67 0.69
N LEU A 218 -4.94 5.80 -0.36
CA LEU A 218 -4.62 6.56 -1.57
C LEU A 218 -5.49 7.81 -1.61
N ILE A 219 -4.87 8.98 -1.63
CA ILE A 219 -5.55 10.26 -1.59
C ILE A 219 -5.55 10.97 -2.94
N GLY A 220 -6.60 11.75 -3.23
CA GLY A 220 -6.75 12.50 -4.46
C GLY A 220 -7.45 11.73 -5.58
N ILE A 221 -8.15 10.63 -5.26
CA ILE A 221 -8.93 9.82 -6.23
C ILE A 221 -10.44 10.11 -6.21
N GLY A 222 -10.86 11.18 -5.52
CA GLY A 222 -12.25 11.62 -5.40
C GLY A 222 -12.86 11.45 -4.01
N GLU A 223 -12.12 10.97 -3.05
CA GLU A 223 -12.46 10.94 -1.63
C GLU A 223 -12.33 12.34 -1.00
N ASN A 224 -12.91 12.54 0.16
CA ASN A 224 -12.80 13.77 0.94
C ASN A 224 -12.04 13.53 2.27
N ARG A 225 -11.73 14.60 3.01
CA ARG A 225 -11.00 14.52 4.29
C ARG A 225 -11.69 13.63 5.31
N LEU A 226 -13.04 13.64 5.38
CA LEU A 226 -13.78 12.79 6.31
C LEU A 226 -13.56 11.31 6.00
N GLU A 227 -13.70 10.93 4.73
CA GLU A 227 -13.48 9.55 4.27
C GLU A 227 -12.03 9.08 4.49
N ARG A 228 -11.04 9.99 4.42
CA ARG A 228 -9.63 9.68 4.78
C ARG A 228 -9.50 9.38 6.28
N VAL A 229 -10.10 10.20 7.14
CA VAL A 229 -10.09 9.99 8.60
C VAL A 229 -10.79 8.69 8.96
N GLU A 230 -11.96 8.42 8.37
CA GLU A 230 -12.70 7.17 8.59
C GLU A 230 -11.88 5.94 8.16
N ALA A 231 -11.18 6.01 7.01
CA ALA A 231 -10.29 4.93 6.55
C ALA A 231 -9.12 4.70 7.51
N LEU A 232 -8.49 5.76 8.00
CA LEU A 232 -7.41 5.68 8.98
C LEU A 232 -7.90 5.13 10.33
N LEU A 233 -9.10 5.52 10.78
CA LEU A 233 -9.73 4.97 12.00
C LEU A 233 -10.04 3.49 11.85
N ALA A 234 -10.51 3.03 10.70
CA ALA A 234 -10.75 1.62 10.43
C ALA A 234 -9.45 0.79 10.52
N LEU A 235 -8.35 1.30 9.94
CA LEU A 235 -7.03 0.67 10.05
C LEU A 235 -6.51 0.70 11.50
N ARG A 236 -6.68 1.82 12.21
CA ARG A 236 -6.31 1.94 13.62
C ARG A 236 -7.04 0.91 14.48
N GLY A 237 -8.34 0.71 14.27
CA GLY A 237 -9.12 -0.28 14.99
C GLY A 237 -8.60 -1.71 14.78
N LEU A 238 -8.18 -2.07 13.57
CA LEU A 238 -7.55 -3.36 13.28
C LEU A 238 -6.17 -3.49 13.93
N GLN A 239 -5.37 -2.42 13.94
CA GLN A 239 -4.09 -2.37 14.63
C GLN A 239 -4.25 -2.52 16.15
N GLU A 240 -5.18 -1.81 16.75
CA GLU A 240 -5.47 -1.92 18.20
C GLU A 240 -5.93 -3.33 18.59
N LYS A 241 -6.68 -3.98 17.70
CA LYS A 241 -7.20 -5.33 17.93
C LYS A 241 -6.14 -6.43 17.84
N TYR A 242 -5.21 -6.33 16.89
CA TYR A 242 -4.30 -7.42 16.54
C TYR A 242 -2.80 -7.09 16.66
N GLY A 243 -2.42 -5.82 16.63
CA GLY A 243 -1.02 -5.39 16.67
C GLY A 243 -0.18 -5.81 15.46
N HIS A 244 -0.80 -6.09 14.31
CA HIS A 244 -0.14 -6.73 13.17
C HIS A 244 0.26 -5.76 12.04
N ILE A 245 -0.33 -4.56 12.01
CA ILE A 245 0.01 -3.54 10.98
C ILE A 245 1.32 -2.88 11.38
N GLN A 246 2.37 -3.12 10.61
CA GLN A 246 3.70 -2.61 10.91
C GLN A 246 3.96 -1.21 10.37
N GLU A 247 3.20 -0.79 9.34
CA GLU A 247 3.31 0.54 8.74
C GLU A 247 2.01 0.96 8.06
N ILE A 248 1.78 2.28 8.04
CA ILE A 248 0.66 2.93 7.36
C ILE A 248 1.20 3.82 6.25
N ILE A 249 0.81 3.52 5.01
CA ILE A 249 1.23 4.25 3.82
C ILE A 249 0.22 5.35 3.50
N ILE A 250 0.68 6.59 3.41
CA ILE A 250 -0.07 7.70 2.84
C ILE A 250 0.46 7.93 1.43
N GLN A 251 -0.28 7.43 0.44
CA GLN A 251 0.06 7.57 -0.96
C GLN A 251 -0.82 8.62 -1.62
N ASN A 252 -0.23 9.52 -2.40
CA ASN A 252 -0.99 10.46 -3.20
C ASN A 252 -1.15 10.00 -4.65
N PHE A 253 -2.30 10.31 -5.23
CA PHE A 253 -2.57 10.11 -6.65
C PHE A 253 -1.62 10.97 -7.51
N LYS A 254 -1.16 10.38 -8.60
CA LYS A 254 -0.50 11.04 -9.73
C LYS A 254 -1.23 10.68 -11.01
N ALA A 255 -1.54 11.71 -11.81
CA ALA A 255 -2.16 11.51 -13.11
C ALA A 255 -1.17 10.84 -14.07
N LYS A 256 -1.58 9.73 -14.67
CA LYS A 256 -0.71 8.91 -15.51
C LYS A 256 -1.29 8.78 -16.91
N PRO A 257 -0.47 8.88 -17.95
CA PRO A 257 -0.95 8.77 -19.33
C PRO A 257 -1.57 7.38 -19.59
N ARG A 258 -2.55 7.35 -20.46
CA ARG A 258 -3.28 6.14 -20.86
C ARG A 258 -4.10 5.49 -19.74
N THR A 259 -4.45 6.26 -18.71
CA THR A 259 -5.44 5.85 -17.70
C THR A 259 -6.71 6.69 -17.85
N PRO A 260 -7.90 6.20 -17.44
CA PRO A 260 -9.11 7.01 -17.43
C PRO A 260 -8.99 8.30 -16.63
N MET A 261 -8.11 8.33 -15.61
CA MET A 261 -7.87 9.50 -14.75
C MET A 261 -6.67 10.35 -15.19
N GLN A 262 -6.17 10.21 -16.42
CA GLN A 262 -4.99 10.96 -16.89
C GLN A 262 -5.12 12.50 -16.85
N PHE A 263 -6.34 13.02 -16.78
CA PHE A 263 -6.64 14.47 -16.66
C PHE A 263 -7.31 14.82 -15.33
N HIS A 264 -7.39 13.87 -14.41
CA HIS A 264 -7.91 14.14 -13.08
C HIS A 264 -6.92 15.00 -12.28
N PRO A 265 -7.37 16.04 -11.55
CA PRO A 265 -6.49 16.88 -10.76
C PRO A 265 -5.77 16.05 -9.67
N GLU A 266 -4.48 16.27 -9.53
CA GLU A 266 -3.70 15.73 -8.42
C GLU A 266 -4.03 16.47 -7.12
N PRO A 267 -3.89 15.84 -5.95
CA PRO A 267 -4.10 16.53 -4.68
C PRO A 267 -3.02 17.60 -4.47
N GLU A 268 -3.43 18.75 -3.97
CA GLU A 268 -2.51 19.82 -3.57
C GLU A 268 -1.58 19.33 -2.44
N LEU A 269 -0.39 19.92 -2.35
CA LEU A 269 0.59 19.54 -1.33
C LEU A 269 0.03 19.66 0.09
N GLU A 270 -0.77 20.69 0.36
CA GLU A 270 -1.42 20.92 1.65
C GLU A 270 -2.33 19.76 2.06
N GLU A 271 -3.01 19.13 1.10
CA GLU A 271 -3.85 17.95 1.35
C GLU A 271 -3.01 16.72 1.72
N ILE A 272 -1.84 16.58 1.10
CA ILE A 272 -0.89 15.50 1.40
C ILE A 272 -0.34 15.69 2.81
N LEU A 273 0.18 16.87 3.12
CA LEU A 273 0.75 17.21 4.42
C LEU A 273 -0.29 17.09 5.54
N TRP A 274 -1.50 17.60 5.30
CA TRP A 274 -2.62 17.46 6.23
C TRP A 274 -2.92 15.99 6.54
N THR A 275 -2.99 15.14 5.50
CA THR A 275 -3.32 13.73 5.68
C THR A 275 -2.22 12.98 6.45
N ILE A 276 -0.95 13.27 6.17
CA ILE A 276 0.20 12.70 6.89
C ILE A 276 0.15 13.11 8.37
N ALA A 277 -0.04 14.42 8.65
CA ALA A 277 -0.10 14.92 10.01
C ALA A 277 -1.26 14.31 10.79
N ILE A 278 -2.45 14.20 10.18
CA ILE A 278 -3.59 13.50 10.78
C ILE A 278 -3.28 12.02 11.04
N ALA A 279 -2.67 11.32 10.09
CA ALA A 279 -2.29 9.92 10.30
C ALA A 279 -1.35 9.78 11.52
N ARG A 280 -0.31 10.61 11.64
CA ARG A 280 0.58 10.61 12.80
C ARG A 280 -0.16 10.87 14.10
N ILE A 281 -1.05 11.86 14.15
CA ILE A 281 -1.85 12.18 15.34
C ILE A 281 -2.78 11.02 15.72
N LEU A 282 -3.41 10.37 14.73
CA LEU A 282 -4.33 9.26 14.97
C LEU A 282 -3.63 7.99 15.47
N PHE A 283 -2.47 7.68 14.92
CA PHE A 283 -1.74 6.46 15.27
C PHE A 283 -0.75 6.66 16.44
N GLY A 284 -0.39 7.92 16.76
CA GLY A 284 0.56 8.24 17.83
C GLY A 284 2.02 8.08 17.40
N PRO A 285 2.96 8.14 18.36
CA PRO A 285 4.39 8.20 18.07
C PRO A 285 4.97 6.89 17.53
N GLU A 286 4.44 5.73 17.91
CA GLU A 286 5.05 4.42 17.69
C GLU A 286 4.87 3.89 16.26
N MET A 287 3.76 4.24 15.60
CA MET A 287 3.45 3.73 14.27
C MET A 287 4.41 4.24 13.21
N ASN A 288 4.85 3.35 12.32
CA ASN A 288 5.56 3.78 11.12
C ASN A 288 4.57 4.40 10.12
N ILE A 289 4.76 5.68 9.83
CA ILE A 289 4.01 6.39 8.80
C ILE A 289 4.93 6.58 7.60
N GLN A 290 4.51 6.03 6.48
CA GLN A 290 5.28 5.98 5.23
C GLN A 290 4.64 6.84 4.16
N THR A 291 5.48 7.47 3.33
CA THR A 291 5.07 8.13 2.08
C THR A 291 6.09 7.82 0.99
N PRO A 292 5.68 7.35 -0.20
CA PRO A 292 6.61 7.08 -1.30
C PRO A 292 7.33 8.34 -1.77
N PRO A 293 8.69 8.38 -1.77
CA PRO A 293 9.44 9.60 -2.05
C PRO A 293 9.37 10.02 -3.53
N ASN A 294 9.24 9.07 -4.46
CA ASN A 294 9.19 9.33 -5.89
C ASN A 294 7.95 10.13 -6.33
N LEU A 295 6.86 10.05 -5.58
CA LEU A 295 5.63 10.80 -5.87
C LEU A 295 5.73 12.30 -5.54
N ASN A 296 6.69 12.69 -4.70
CA ASN A 296 6.80 14.04 -4.15
C ASN A 296 8.26 14.50 -4.03
N ALA A 297 9.12 14.15 -4.99
CA ALA A 297 10.56 14.37 -4.94
C ALA A 297 10.99 15.82 -4.63
N ASN A 298 10.18 16.81 -5.02
CA ASN A 298 10.49 18.23 -4.76
C ASN A 298 10.03 18.73 -3.38
N ASN A 299 9.37 17.88 -2.57
CA ASN A 299 8.75 18.29 -1.30
C ASN A 299 9.13 17.38 -0.11
N LEU A 300 10.24 16.64 -0.23
CA LEU A 300 10.63 15.62 0.75
C LEU A 300 10.78 16.19 2.16
N GLU A 301 11.39 17.36 2.31
CA GLU A 301 11.57 18.04 3.60
C GLU A 301 10.23 18.36 4.27
N ARG A 302 9.29 18.95 3.52
CA ARG A 302 7.94 19.25 4.04
C ARG A 302 7.17 17.98 4.44
N ILE A 303 7.34 16.88 3.70
CA ILE A 303 6.74 15.59 4.02
C ILE A 303 7.33 15.00 5.31
N LEU A 304 8.64 15.12 5.50
CA LEU A 304 9.28 14.75 6.77
C LEU A 304 8.72 15.56 7.93
N ASP A 305 8.62 16.87 7.76
CA ASP A 305 8.06 17.77 8.79
C ASP A 305 6.61 17.40 9.12
N ALA A 306 5.84 16.91 8.17
CA ALA A 306 4.47 16.47 8.39
C ALA A 306 4.35 15.19 9.24
N GLY A 307 5.46 14.52 9.59
CA GLY A 307 5.48 13.49 10.63
C GLY A 307 5.69 12.06 10.14
N ILE A 308 6.17 11.83 8.91
CA ILE A 308 6.61 10.50 8.48
C ILE A 308 7.93 10.13 9.17
N ASN A 309 8.20 8.83 9.28
CA ASN A 309 9.47 8.27 9.73
C ASN A 309 10.01 7.18 8.80
N ASP A 310 9.32 6.93 7.67
CA ASP A 310 9.69 5.89 6.72
C ASP A 310 9.44 6.31 5.27
N TRP A 311 10.38 6.00 4.38
CA TRP A 311 10.23 6.20 2.93
C TRP A 311 9.78 4.94 2.19
N GLY A 312 9.65 3.82 2.91
CA GLY A 312 9.25 2.54 2.35
C GLY A 312 10.28 1.86 1.47
N GLY A 313 9.81 1.18 0.46
CA GLY A 313 10.67 0.41 -0.45
C GLY A 313 11.36 1.28 -1.49
N ILE A 314 12.69 1.18 -1.57
CA ILE A 314 13.50 1.81 -2.60
C ILE A 314 14.31 0.72 -3.31
N SER A 315 14.25 0.69 -4.66
CA SER A 315 15.00 -0.29 -5.44
C SER A 315 16.17 0.36 -6.17
N PRO A 316 17.38 -0.20 -6.04
CA PRO A 316 18.53 0.22 -6.85
C PRO A 316 18.53 -0.41 -8.25
N LEU A 317 17.64 -1.39 -8.51
CA LEU A 317 17.68 -2.23 -9.71
C LEU A 317 16.43 -2.09 -10.57
N THR A 318 15.27 -2.13 -9.95
CA THR A 318 13.99 -2.16 -10.65
C THR A 318 13.21 -0.86 -10.46
N PRO A 319 12.51 -0.35 -11.48
CA PRO A 319 11.65 0.82 -11.30
C PRO A 319 10.49 0.51 -10.36
N ASP A 320 9.89 1.54 -9.79
CA ASP A 320 8.56 1.40 -9.18
C ASP A 320 7.54 1.11 -10.29
N HIS A 321 7.00 -0.11 -10.30
CA HIS A 321 6.08 -0.54 -11.35
C HIS A 321 4.66 0.02 -11.16
N VAL A 322 4.31 0.44 -9.97
CA VAL A 322 3.00 1.02 -9.64
C VAL A 322 3.00 2.52 -9.91
N ASN A 323 4.10 3.18 -9.58
CA ASN A 323 4.30 4.63 -9.75
C ASN A 323 5.62 4.90 -10.48
N PRO A 324 5.70 4.53 -11.77
CA PRO A 324 6.93 4.66 -12.55
C PRO A 324 7.30 6.12 -12.82
#